data_921b94b7d4759367844e58234347c4d1
#
_entry.id   921b94b7d4759367844e58234347c4d1
#
_cell.length_a   1.000
_cell.length_b   1.000
_cell.length_c   1.000
_cell.angle_alpha   90.00
_cell.angle_beta   90.00
_cell.angle_gamma   90.00
#
_symmetry.space_group_name_H-M   'P 1'
#
loop_
_entity.id
_entity.type
_entity.pdbx_description
1 polymer ?
#
loop_
_entity_poly.entity_id
_entity_poly.type
_entity_poly.pdbx_seq_one_letter_code
_entity_poly.pdbx_strand_id
1 'polypeptide(L)'
;MGSEGRGEQTFRTDQDNGLILSEPVPPEDLDQFRSDVFQALESCGFPPCPGEVMVRNPLWSKTVAEFGDDFRRWLALSDEAGAMNIAIFYDAEAVAGDPGLLRAAKQDLIDAVRGEEVQLARFARAVDAFPTPIGFFNNLVTSKADGDAVDLKKGGIFPIVHGVRALALEKGLSETNTAARIARLAELGTFEPEFARELTEAFRYLMTLRLDAQIAEKAATSLVRPGELTTMERDLLRDAFQIAKRLREVVRRRFNLAMF
;
A
#
# COMPACT_ATOMS: atom_id res chain seq x y z
N MET A 1 7.61 -5.66 4.10
CA MET A 1 7.06 -5.00 2.89
C MET A 1 5.64 -4.48 3.19
N GLY A 2 4.88 -4.01 2.21
CA GLY A 2 3.49 -3.59 2.45
C GLY A 2 3.32 -2.55 3.57
N SER A 3 2.37 -2.76 4.49
CA SER A 3 2.16 -1.84 5.63
C SER A 3 3.33 -1.82 6.61
N GLU A 4 4.09 -2.90 6.72
CA GLU A 4 5.30 -2.98 7.53
C GLU A 4 6.39 -2.06 7.00
N GLY A 5 6.70 -2.18 5.70
CA GLY A 5 7.71 -1.33 5.06
C GLY A 5 7.34 0.16 5.06
N ARG A 6 6.05 0.50 5.19
CA ARG A 6 5.60 1.87 5.34
C ARG A 6 5.58 2.37 6.80
N GLY A 7 5.80 1.48 7.80
CA GLY A 7 5.63 1.83 9.21
C GLY A 7 4.17 2.19 9.57
N GLU A 8 3.20 1.56 8.91
CA GLU A 8 1.76 1.84 9.03
C GLU A 8 0.96 0.63 9.52
N GLN A 9 1.63 -0.28 10.21
CA GLN A 9 0.97 -1.43 10.82
C GLN A 9 0.02 -1.02 11.94
N THR A 10 -0.99 -1.86 12.14
CA THR A 10 -1.91 -1.77 13.26
C THR A 10 -1.83 -3.03 14.13
N PHE A 11 -2.87 -3.42 14.83
CA PHE A 11 -2.88 -4.39 15.92
C PHE A 11 -2.36 -5.79 15.58
N ARG A 12 -2.64 -6.32 14.40
CA ARG A 12 -2.17 -7.64 13.96
C ARG A 12 -1.58 -7.55 12.55
N THR A 13 -0.45 -8.20 12.40
CA THR A 13 0.27 -8.30 11.13
C THR A 13 0.69 -9.73 10.89
N ASP A 14 0.75 -10.10 9.64
CA ASP A 14 1.33 -11.33 9.11
C ASP A 14 2.76 -11.06 8.63
N GLN A 15 3.41 -12.07 8.08
CA GLN A 15 4.75 -11.93 7.53
C GLN A 15 4.68 -11.32 6.13
N ASP A 16 5.14 -10.07 5.97
CA ASP A 16 5.35 -9.44 4.67
C ASP A 16 6.84 -9.13 4.46
N ASN A 17 7.63 -10.11 4.02
CA ASN A 17 9.08 -9.98 3.92
C ASN A 17 9.66 -10.58 2.64
N GLY A 18 10.95 -10.31 2.39
CA GLY A 18 11.69 -10.83 1.26
C GLY A 18 13.20 -10.73 1.49
N LEU A 19 13.97 -11.25 0.56
CA LEU A 19 15.42 -11.27 0.57
C LEU A 19 15.96 -10.73 -0.75
N ILE A 20 16.91 -9.80 -0.68
CA ILE A 20 17.66 -9.32 -1.84
C ILE A 20 19.10 -9.81 -1.72
N LEU A 21 19.56 -10.52 -2.72
CA LEU A 21 20.91 -11.09 -2.80
C LEU A 21 21.82 -10.22 -3.64
N SER A 22 23.08 -10.08 -3.24
CA SER A 22 24.12 -9.41 -4.05
C SER A 22 24.53 -10.25 -5.27
N GLU A 23 24.52 -11.58 -5.10
CA GLU A 23 24.91 -12.57 -6.09
C GLU A 23 24.10 -13.85 -5.91
N PRO A 24 24.04 -14.72 -6.92
CA PRO A 24 23.37 -16.02 -6.80
C PRO A 24 24.01 -16.88 -5.70
N VAL A 25 23.15 -17.56 -4.92
CA VAL A 25 23.54 -18.49 -3.85
C VAL A 25 23.11 -19.90 -4.26
N PRO A 26 23.84 -20.96 -3.88
CA PRO A 26 23.41 -22.33 -4.13
C PRO A 26 21.98 -22.57 -3.65
N PRO A 27 21.12 -23.21 -4.45
CA PRO A 27 19.69 -23.37 -4.13
C PRO A 27 19.44 -24.02 -2.76
N GLU A 28 20.23 -25.03 -2.40
CA GLU A 28 20.12 -25.75 -1.15
C GLU A 28 20.39 -24.87 0.08
N ASP A 29 21.40 -24.00 0.01
CA ASP A 29 21.74 -23.05 1.10
C ASP A 29 20.66 -21.98 1.22
N LEU A 30 20.17 -21.50 0.10
CA LEU A 30 19.12 -20.49 0.06
C LEU A 30 17.78 -21.02 0.57
N ASP A 31 17.41 -22.24 0.22
CA ASP A 31 16.18 -22.87 0.67
C ASP A 31 16.21 -23.15 2.19
N GLN A 32 17.36 -23.58 2.71
CA GLN A 32 17.55 -23.75 4.15
C GLN A 32 17.38 -22.39 4.87
N PHE A 33 18.07 -21.35 4.41
CA PHE A 33 17.97 -20.00 4.99
C PHE A 33 16.52 -19.46 4.96
N ARG A 34 15.83 -19.61 3.84
CA ARG A 34 14.41 -19.21 3.68
C ARG A 34 13.50 -19.90 4.70
N SER A 35 13.72 -21.21 4.88
CA SER A 35 12.97 -22.01 5.85
C SER A 35 13.24 -21.55 7.28
N ASP A 36 14.50 -21.33 7.64
CA ASP A 36 14.90 -20.93 8.98
C ASP A 36 14.32 -19.56 9.35
N VAL A 37 14.41 -18.58 8.47
CA VAL A 37 13.83 -17.24 8.67
C VAL A 37 12.31 -17.31 8.82
N PHE A 38 11.63 -18.07 7.96
CA PHE A 38 10.19 -18.24 8.03
C PHE A 38 9.77 -18.85 9.38
N GLN A 39 10.42 -19.94 9.80
CA GLN A 39 10.12 -20.61 11.07
C GLN A 39 10.44 -19.73 12.29
N ALA A 40 11.53 -18.98 12.24
CA ALA A 40 11.88 -18.05 13.30
C ALA A 40 10.79 -16.97 13.49
N LEU A 41 10.32 -16.37 12.41
CA LEU A 41 9.25 -15.36 12.46
C LEU A 41 7.92 -15.97 12.94
N GLU A 42 7.58 -17.19 12.48
CA GLU A 42 6.40 -17.90 12.96
C GLU A 42 6.48 -18.17 14.47
N SER A 43 7.65 -18.61 14.97
CA SER A 43 7.88 -18.80 16.39
C SER A 43 7.80 -17.53 17.23
N CYS A 44 8.07 -16.37 16.61
CA CYS A 44 7.90 -15.05 17.22
C CYS A 44 6.44 -14.55 17.19
N GLY A 45 5.51 -15.31 16.60
CA GLY A 45 4.08 -14.99 16.57
C GLY A 45 3.63 -14.22 15.32
N PHE A 46 4.46 -14.14 14.26
CA PHE A 46 4.07 -13.60 12.97
C PHE A 46 3.49 -14.71 12.09
N PRO A 47 2.16 -14.79 11.88
CA PRO A 47 1.56 -15.82 11.05
C PRO A 47 1.95 -15.66 9.58
N PRO A 48 1.85 -16.74 8.77
CA PRO A 48 2.09 -16.68 7.35
C PRO A 48 1.19 -15.67 6.64
N CYS A 49 1.75 -14.96 5.65
CA CYS A 49 0.97 -14.08 4.78
C CYS A 49 0.08 -14.90 3.84
N PRO A 50 -1.24 -14.69 3.81
CA PRO A 50 -2.14 -15.36 2.86
C PRO A 50 -1.81 -15.09 1.40
N GLY A 51 -1.15 -13.95 1.10
CA GLY A 51 -0.69 -13.57 -0.22
C GLY A 51 0.68 -14.13 -0.62
N GLU A 52 1.27 -15.00 0.22
CA GLU A 52 2.60 -15.61 0.01
C GLU A 52 3.73 -14.57 -0.21
N VAL A 53 3.61 -13.38 0.41
CA VAL A 53 4.63 -12.33 0.37
C VAL A 53 5.65 -12.62 1.48
N MET A 54 6.45 -13.64 1.28
CA MET A 54 7.36 -14.16 2.31
C MET A 54 8.69 -14.62 1.70
N VAL A 55 9.75 -14.53 2.50
CA VAL A 55 11.10 -14.95 2.12
C VAL A 55 11.15 -16.38 1.59
N ARG A 56 10.32 -17.29 2.07
CA ARG A 56 10.23 -18.67 1.60
C ARG A 56 9.72 -18.81 0.16
N ASN A 57 8.98 -17.81 -0.34
CA ASN A 57 8.52 -17.80 -1.72
C ASN A 57 9.64 -17.26 -2.62
N PRO A 58 10.10 -18.05 -3.62
CA PRO A 58 11.17 -17.62 -4.53
C PRO A 58 10.90 -16.30 -5.27
N LEU A 59 9.63 -15.92 -5.41
CA LEU A 59 9.24 -14.63 -5.98
C LEU A 59 9.83 -13.44 -5.20
N TRP A 60 9.98 -13.58 -3.89
CA TRP A 60 10.43 -12.53 -2.99
C TRP A 60 11.87 -12.73 -2.46
N SER A 61 12.63 -13.66 -3.07
CA SER A 61 14.02 -13.95 -2.68
C SER A 61 14.89 -14.09 -3.92
N LYS A 62 15.49 -12.98 -4.36
CA LYS A 62 16.18 -12.85 -5.65
C LYS A 62 17.36 -11.89 -5.56
N THR A 63 18.23 -11.94 -6.56
CA THR A 63 19.23 -10.90 -6.78
C THR A 63 18.60 -9.60 -7.28
N VAL A 64 19.35 -8.49 -7.17
CA VAL A 64 18.92 -7.19 -7.72
C VAL A 64 18.59 -7.30 -9.20
N ALA A 65 19.41 -8.00 -9.98
CA ALA A 65 19.20 -8.18 -11.43
C ALA A 65 17.92 -8.96 -11.74
N GLU A 66 17.64 -10.03 -11.01
CA GLU A 66 16.42 -10.83 -11.17
C GLU A 66 15.15 -10.04 -10.80
N PHE A 67 15.20 -9.18 -9.77
CA PHE A 67 14.11 -8.24 -9.48
C PHE A 67 13.92 -7.24 -10.62
N GLY A 68 15.00 -6.72 -11.21
CA GLY A 68 14.93 -5.86 -12.38
C GLY A 68 14.22 -6.52 -13.58
N ASP A 69 14.48 -7.82 -13.83
CA ASP A 69 13.75 -8.58 -14.84
C ASP A 69 12.28 -8.75 -14.50
N ASP A 70 11.96 -8.98 -13.22
CA ASP A 70 10.59 -9.08 -12.74
C ASP A 70 9.83 -7.76 -12.91
N PHE A 71 10.43 -6.62 -12.59
CA PHE A 71 9.79 -5.31 -12.78
C PHE A 71 9.41 -5.09 -14.24
N ARG A 72 10.32 -5.36 -15.17
CA ARG A 72 10.03 -5.26 -16.62
C ARG A 72 8.89 -6.19 -17.02
N ARG A 73 8.90 -7.44 -16.52
CA ARG A 73 7.86 -8.42 -16.80
C ARG A 73 6.50 -8.01 -16.22
N TRP A 74 6.43 -7.59 -14.96
CA TRP A 74 5.19 -7.15 -14.31
C TRP A 74 4.59 -5.92 -14.98
N LEU A 75 5.43 -4.98 -15.42
CA LEU A 75 4.99 -3.84 -16.20
C LEU A 75 4.46 -4.25 -17.58
N ALA A 76 5.13 -5.17 -18.26
CA ALA A 76 4.75 -5.63 -19.60
C ALA A 76 3.43 -6.43 -19.59
N LEU A 77 3.25 -7.34 -18.63
CA LEU A 77 2.02 -8.13 -18.49
C LEU A 77 0.81 -7.25 -18.15
N SER A 78 1.04 -6.18 -17.40
CA SER A 78 0.02 -5.17 -17.08
C SER A 78 -1.26 -5.76 -16.46
N ASP A 79 -1.12 -6.86 -15.70
CA ASP A 79 -2.18 -7.50 -14.96
C ASP A 79 -2.25 -7.01 -13.50
N GLU A 80 -3.31 -7.39 -12.79
CA GLU A 80 -3.51 -6.99 -11.38
C GLU A 80 -2.43 -7.55 -10.46
N ALA A 81 -1.92 -8.76 -10.75
CA ALA A 81 -0.88 -9.40 -9.94
C ALA A 81 0.45 -8.67 -10.07
N GLY A 82 0.85 -8.29 -11.29
CA GLY A 82 2.05 -7.49 -11.52
C GLY A 82 1.98 -6.12 -10.87
N ALA A 83 0.85 -5.43 -10.99
CA ALA A 83 0.63 -4.15 -10.33
C ALA A 83 0.69 -4.25 -8.80
N MET A 84 0.15 -5.33 -8.22
CA MET A 84 0.23 -5.61 -6.79
C MET A 84 1.66 -5.87 -6.35
N ASN A 85 2.41 -6.69 -7.08
CA ASN A 85 3.81 -7.00 -6.76
C ASN A 85 4.68 -5.73 -6.79
N ILE A 86 4.50 -4.87 -7.78
CA ILE A 86 5.16 -3.55 -7.85
C ILE A 86 4.81 -2.72 -6.60
N ALA A 87 3.53 -2.66 -6.23
CA ALA A 87 3.08 -1.91 -5.07
C ALA A 87 3.71 -2.40 -3.75
N ILE A 88 3.80 -3.72 -3.59
CA ILE A 88 4.37 -4.38 -2.41
C ILE A 88 5.89 -4.12 -2.34
N PHE A 89 6.59 -4.29 -3.47
CA PHE A 89 8.04 -4.09 -3.53
C PHE A 89 8.43 -2.63 -3.33
N TYR A 90 7.71 -1.70 -3.95
CA TYR A 90 7.98 -0.26 -3.83
C TYR A 90 7.84 0.24 -2.38
N ASP A 91 7.01 -0.41 -1.57
CA ASP A 91 6.86 -0.13 -0.15
C ASP A 91 7.87 -0.88 0.75
N ALA A 92 8.82 -1.62 0.19
CA ALA A 92 9.80 -2.35 0.98
C ALA A 92 10.74 -1.41 1.76
N GLU A 93 11.17 -1.86 2.94
CA GLU A 93 12.19 -1.21 3.77
C GLU A 93 13.22 -2.25 4.20
N ALA A 94 14.50 -1.86 4.24
CA ALA A 94 15.57 -2.75 4.66
C ALA A 94 15.64 -2.79 6.19
N VAL A 95 15.47 -3.98 6.77
CA VAL A 95 15.51 -4.20 8.23
C VAL A 95 16.80 -4.86 8.69
N ALA A 96 17.54 -5.51 7.78
CA ALA A 96 18.82 -6.16 8.05
C ALA A 96 19.65 -6.26 6.76
N GLY A 97 20.95 -6.47 6.91
CA GLY A 97 21.88 -6.58 5.77
C GLY A 97 22.27 -5.25 5.16
N ASP A 98 22.67 -5.27 3.87
CA ASP A 98 23.07 -4.06 3.14
C ASP A 98 21.85 -3.35 2.53
N PRO A 99 21.47 -2.16 3.03
CA PRO A 99 20.35 -1.39 2.46
C PRO A 99 20.66 -0.86 1.04
N GLY A 100 21.91 -0.93 0.58
CA GLY A 100 22.31 -0.58 -0.78
C GLY A 100 21.65 -1.46 -1.82
N LEU A 101 21.46 -2.75 -1.54
CA LEU A 101 20.82 -3.69 -2.45
C LEU A 101 19.34 -3.31 -2.69
N LEU A 102 18.61 -2.95 -1.63
CA LEU A 102 17.22 -2.49 -1.79
C LEU A 102 17.16 -1.16 -2.53
N ARG A 103 18.07 -0.22 -2.25
CA ARG A 103 18.12 1.06 -2.97
C ARG A 103 18.37 0.85 -4.46
N ALA A 104 19.32 -0.05 -4.82
CA ALA A 104 19.59 -0.39 -6.22
C ALA A 104 18.35 -0.99 -6.90
N ALA A 105 17.72 -1.98 -6.30
CA ALA A 105 16.51 -2.60 -6.87
C ALA A 105 15.34 -1.61 -6.99
N LYS A 106 15.15 -0.71 -6.02
CA LYS A 106 14.13 0.36 -6.13
C LYS A 106 14.46 1.35 -7.24
N GLN A 107 15.73 1.67 -7.43
CA GLN A 107 16.15 2.54 -8.54
C GLN A 107 15.86 1.88 -9.90
N ASP A 108 16.13 0.58 -10.05
CA ASP A 108 15.79 -0.18 -11.26
C ASP A 108 14.27 -0.15 -11.53
N LEU A 109 13.42 -0.27 -10.48
CA LEU A 109 11.97 -0.14 -10.63
C LEU A 109 11.57 1.27 -11.09
N ILE A 110 12.12 2.32 -10.46
CA ILE A 110 11.84 3.71 -10.82
C ILE A 110 12.27 4.00 -12.25
N ASP A 111 13.43 3.49 -12.67
CA ASP A 111 13.92 3.67 -14.03
C ASP A 111 13.09 2.88 -15.06
N ALA A 112 12.57 1.71 -14.68
CA ALA A 112 11.69 0.92 -15.52
C ALA A 112 10.33 1.58 -15.78
N VAL A 113 9.82 2.40 -14.87
CA VAL A 113 8.55 3.14 -15.06
C VAL A 113 8.74 4.53 -15.63
N ARG A 114 9.98 5.03 -15.71
CA ARG A 114 10.27 6.38 -16.20
C ARG A 114 9.90 6.55 -17.66
N GLY A 115 8.97 7.46 -17.95
CA GLY A 115 8.46 7.70 -19.30
C GLY A 115 7.41 6.70 -19.78
N GLU A 116 7.06 5.71 -18.95
CA GLU A 116 6.07 4.68 -19.26
C GLU A 116 4.66 5.10 -18.80
N GLU A 117 4.11 6.16 -19.39
CA GLU A 117 2.82 6.74 -18.97
C GLU A 117 1.66 5.73 -18.95
N VAL A 118 1.62 4.81 -19.94
CA VAL A 118 0.59 3.76 -20.00
C VAL A 118 0.69 2.80 -18.83
N GLN A 119 1.91 2.39 -18.46
CA GLN A 119 2.14 1.47 -17.35
C GLN A 119 1.82 2.14 -16.01
N LEU A 120 2.20 3.40 -15.84
CA LEU A 120 1.85 4.21 -14.67
C LEU A 120 0.33 4.40 -14.56
N ALA A 121 -0.38 4.65 -15.67
CA ALA A 121 -1.84 4.75 -15.66
C ALA A 121 -2.51 3.44 -15.25
N ARG A 122 -2.03 2.30 -15.77
CA ARG A 122 -2.52 0.97 -15.38
C ARG A 122 -2.26 0.67 -13.91
N PHE A 123 -1.06 1.00 -13.40
CA PHE A 123 -0.75 0.89 -11.98
C PHE A 123 -1.67 1.76 -11.13
N ALA A 124 -1.86 3.03 -11.50
CA ALA A 124 -2.70 3.96 -10.77
C ALA A 124 -4.19 3.56 -10.76
N ARG A 125 -4.66 2.81 -11.78
CA ARG A 125 -6.07 2.39 -11.92
C ARG A 125 -6.60 1.62 -10.72
N ALA A 126 -5.74 0.92 -9.98
CA ALA A 126 -6.17 0.21 -8.76
C ALA A 126 -6.77 1.16 -7.69
N VAL A 127 -6.59 2.48 -7.79
CA VAL A 127 -7.29 3.45 -6.94
C VAL A 127 -8.81 3.33 -7.03
N ASP A 128 -9.32 2.78 -8.15
CA ASP A 128 -10.74 2.57 -8.42
C ASP A 128 -11.26 1.17 -8.04
N ALA A 129 -10.40 0.30 -7.52
CA ALA A 129 -10.76 -1.09 -7.16
C ALA A 129 -11.94 -1.17 -6.17
N PHE A 130 -12.08 -0.16 -5.31
CA PHE A 130 -13.15 -0.12 -4.33
C PHE A 130 -13.89 1.22 -4.35
N PRO A 131 -15.23 1.24 -4.32
CA PRO A 131 -15.99 2.47 -4.22
C PRO A 131 -15.76 3.14 -2.86
N THR A 132 -15.74 4.48 -2.87
CA THR A 132 -15.80 5.23 -1.60
C THR A 132 -17.21 5.11 -1.03
N PRO A 133 -17.41 4.83 0.27
CA PRO A 133 -18.73 4.61 0.86
C PRO A 133 -19.48 5.93 1.14
N ILE A 134 -19.56 6.78 0.12
CA ILE A 134 -20.28 8.07 0.13
C ILE A 134 -21.31 8.04 -1.01
N GLY A 135 -22.58 8.14 -0.64
CA GLY A 135 -23.70 8.20 -1.55
C GLY A 135 -24.15 9.62 -1.88
N PHE A 136 -25.35 9.72 -2.44
CA PHE A 136 -26.01 10.99 -2.72
C PHE A 136 -26.21 11.79 -1.43
N PHE A 137 -26.17 13.10 -1.52
CA PHE A 137 -26.27 14.03 -0.38
C PHE A 137 -25.23 13.82 0.72
N ASN A 138 -24.06 13.30 0.36
CA ASN A 138 -22.95 13.10 1.29
C ASN A 138 -23.24 12.13 2.46
N ASN A 139 -24.16 11.19 2.27
CA ASN A 139 -24.46 10.18 3.29
C ASN A 139 -23.50 9.00 3.23
N LEU A 140 -23.13 8.45 4.39
CA LEU A 140 -22.38 7.20 4.45
C LEU A 140 -23.23 6.05 3.90
N VAL A 141 -22.65 5.24 3.02
CA VAL A 141 -23.25 4.03 2.46
C VAL A 141 -22.68 2.83 3.20
N THR A 142 -23.51 2.15 3.95
CA THR A 142 -23.14 0.96 4.71
C THR A 142 -23.45 -0.32 3.94
N SER A 143 -22.76 -1.41 4.29
CA SER A 143 -23.02 -2.75 3.77
C SER A 143 -23.94 -3.51 4.74
N LYS A 144 -25.14 -3.89 4.28
CA LYS A 144 -26.05 -4.74 5.05
C LYS A 144 -25.46 -6.14 5.31
N ALA A 145 -24.68 -6.65 4.37
CA ALA A 145 -24.00 -7.93 4.52
C ALA A 145 -22.97 -7.91 5.66
N ASP A 146 -22.39 -6.74 5.94
CA ASP A 146 -21.41 -6.53 7.00
C ASP A 146 -22.03 -5.90 8.26
N GLY A 147 -23.35 -6.01 8.44
CA GLY A 147 -24.05 -5.51 9.62
C GLY A 147 -24.11 -3.98 9.70
N ASP A 148 -24.44 -3.33 8.60
CA ASP A 148 -24.48 -1.87 8.45
C ASP A 148 -23.13 -1.17 8.75
N ALA A 149 -22.02 -1.86 8.47
CA ALA A 149 -20.69 -1.33 8.61
C ALA A 149 -20.16 -0.69 7.30
N VAL A 150 -19.10 0.12 7.44
CA VAL A 150 -18.24 0.60 6.36
C VAL A 150 -16.86 -0.03 6.50
N ASP A 151 -16.24 -0.41 5.39
CA ASP A 151 -14.86 -0.89 5.36
C ASP A 151 -13.90 0.28 5.19
N LEU A 152 -13.22 0.64 6.29
CA LEU A 152 -12.26 1.75 6.30
C LEU A 152 -11.07 1.49 5.37
N LYS A 153 -10.62 0.20 5.29
CA LYS A 153 -9.48 -0.18 4.44
C LYS A 153 -9.83 0.01 2.98
N LYS A 154 -10.93 -0.56 2.52
CA LYS A 154 -11.33 -0.50 1.11
C LYS A 154 -11.83 0.89 0.71
N GLY A 155 -12.66 1.51 1.53
CA GLY A 155 -13.31 2.77 1.19
C GLY A 155 -12.44 4.02 1.29
N GLY A 156 -11.42 4.02 2.14
CA GLY A 156 -10.61 5.20 2.44
C GLY A 156 -9.11 4.96 2.47
N ILE A 157 -8.62 4.06 3.31
CA ILE A 157 -7.17 3.86 3.50
C ILE A 157 -6.49 3.40 2.20
N PHE A 158 -7.03 2.39 1.52
CA PHE A 158 -6.46 1.87 0.28
C PHE A 158 -6.42 2.93 -0.84
N PRO A 159 -7.50 3.66 -1.15
CA PRO A 159 -7.44 4.74 -2.14
C PRO A 159 -6.39 5.81 -1.81
N ILE A 160 -6.23 6.18 -0.54
CA ILE A 160 -5.22 7.15 -0.11
C ILE A 160 -3.82 6.57 -0.32
N VAL A 161 -3.54 5.40 0.26
CA VAL A 161 -2.21 4.77 0.17
C VAL A 161 -1.84 4.51 -1.29
N HIS A 162 -2.73 3.93 -2.09
CA HIS A 162 -2.43 3.59 -3.48
C HIS A 162 -2.33 4.81 -4.38
N GLY A 163 -3.22 5.79 -4.22
CA GLY A 163 -3.17 7.03 -5.00
C GLY A 163 -1.90 7.83 -4.75
N VAL A 164 -1.52 7.98 -3.46
CA VAL A 164 -0.26 8.62 -3.08
C VAL A 164 0.95 7.84 -3.58
N ARG A 165 0.91 6.50 -3.50
CA ARG A 165 1.97 5.62 -4.03
C ARG A 165 2.16 5.79 -5.53
N ALA A 166 1.08 5.84 -6.31
CA ALA A 166 1.15 6.01 -7.76
C ALA A 166 1.79 7.35 -8.14
N LEU A 167 1.40 8.43 -7.47
CA LEU A 167 2.01 9.76 -7.67
C LEU A 167 3.47 9.81 -7.21
N ALA A 168 3.80 9.13 -6.10
CA ALA A 168 5.18 9.03 -5.61
C ALA A 168 6.07 8.25 -6.58
N LEU A 169 5.58 7.13 -7.13
CA LEU A 169 6.30 6.33 -8.12
C LEU A 169 6.53 7.12 -9.41
N GLU A 170 5.55 7.87 -9.89
CA GLU A 170 5.69 8.78 -11.04
C GLU A 170 6.79 9.81 -10.82
N LYS A 171 6.93 10.32 -9.59
CA LYS A 171 7.97 11.31 -9.22
C LYS A 171 9.31 10.67 -8.85
N GLY A 172 9.41 9.35 -8.83
CA GLY A 172 10.63 8.63 -8.45
C GLY A 172 11.01 8.83 -6.98
N LEU A 173 10.03 8.98 -6.08
CA LEU A 173 10.29 9.19 -4.66
C LEU A 173 10.76 7.90 -3.98
N SER A 174 11.67 8.00 -3.03
CA SER A 174 12.19 6.85 -2.27
C SER A 174 11.45 6.58 -0.96
N GLU A 175 10.70 7.56 -0.47
CA GLU A 175 9.91 7.47 0.75
C GLU A 175 8.91 6.31 0.66
N THR A 176 8.74 5.57 1.77
CA THR A 176 7.75 4.48 1.85
C THR A 176 6.48 4.91 2.57
N ASN A 177 6.61 5.65 3.68
CA ASN A 177 5.49 6.09 4.51
C ASN A 177 4.54 7.03 3.76
N THR A 178 3.23 6.80 3.87
CA THR A 178 2.21 7.56 3.13
C THR A 178 2.20 9.05 3.49
N ALA A 179 2.32 9.40 4.78
CA ALA A 179 2.36 10.81 5.18
C ALA A 179 3.63 11.52 4.71
N ALA A 180 4.78 10.83 4.73
CA ALA A 180 6.03 11.35 4.17
C ALA A 180 5.93 11.58 2.65
N ARG A 181 5.34 10.63 1.91
CA ARG A 181 5.06 10.80 0.48
C ARG A 181 4.15 11.99 0.20
N ILE A 182 3.08 12.19 1.00
CA ILE A 182 2.18 13.35 0.85
C ILE A 182 2.95 14.65 1.05
N ALA A 183 3.77 14.75 2.08
CA ALA A 183 4.59 15.93 2.35
C ALA A 183 5.56 16.21 1.18
N ARG A 184 6.24 15.17 0.67
CA ARG A 184 7.17 15.32 -0.44
C ARG A 184 6.47 15.70 -1.75
N LEU A 185 5.28 15.15 -2.01
CA LEU A 185 4.47 15.52 -3.17
C LEU A 185 3.97 16.98 -3.09
N ALA A 186 3.70 17.50 -1.89
CA ALA A 186 3.38 18.90 -1.69
C ALA A 186 4.58 19.82 -1.96
N GLU A 187 5.78 19.46 -1.47
CA GLU A 187 7.02 20.19 -1.77
C GLU A 187 7.32 20.27 -3.28
N LEU A 188 6.95 19.21 -4.02
CA LEU A 188 7.09 19.14 -5.48
C LEU A 188 5.93 19.84 -6.23
N GLY A 189 4.98 20.47 -5.52
CA GLY A 189 3.84 21.14 -6.12
C GLY A 189 2.79 20.21 -6.75
N THR A 190 2.82 18.91 -6.43
CA THR A 190 1.80 17.96 -6.89
C THR A 190 0.50 18.13 -6.13
N PHE A 191 0.58 18.48 -4.84
CA PHE A 191 -0.55 18.83 -3.99
C PHE A 191 -0.43 20.28 -3.52
N GLU A 192 -1.57 20.98 -3.47
CA GLU A 192 -1.66 22.23 -2.75
C GLU A 192 -1.42 21.97 -1.24
N PRO A 193 -0.70 22.86 -0.51
CA PRO A 193 -0.34 22.64 0.88
C PRO A 193 -1.54 22.34 1.81
N GLU A 194 -2.67 23.00 1.57
CA GLU A 194 -3.90 22.77 2.33
C GLU A 194 -4.45 21.36 2.09
N PHE A 195 -4.53 20.93 0.83
CA PHE A 195 -4.99 19.58 0.51
C PHE A 195 -4.07 18.50 1.06
N ALA A 196 -2.75 18.69 1.04
CA ALA A 196 -1.79 17.76 1.63
C ALA A 196 -1.99 17.60 3.14
N ARG A 197 -2.30 18.69 3.85
CA ARG A 197 -2.62 18.66 5.28
C ARG A 197 -3.92 17.89 5.52
N GLU A 198 -5.01 18.26 4.84
CA GLU A 198 -6.31 17.57 4.91
C GLU A 198 -6.17 16.06 4.64
N LEU A 199 -5.41 15.69 3.60
CA LEU A 199 -5.18 14.29 3.23
C LEU A 199 -4.43 13.52 4.32
N THR A 200 -3.43 14.14 4.93
CA THR A 200 -2.67 13.54 6.04
C THR A 200 -3.55 13.35 7.28
N GLU A 201 -4.39 14.33 7.61
CA GLU A 201 -5.32 14.28 8.73
C GLU A 201 -6.39 13.19 8.51
N ALA A 202 -6.98 13.14 7.32
CA ALA A 202 -7.95 12.11 6.93
C ALA A 202 -7.34 10.70 7.01
N PHE A 203 -6.13 10.52 6.50
CA PHE A 203 -5.42 9.25 6.57
C PHE A 203 -5.16 8.81 8.02
N ARG A 204 -4.64 9.71 8.85
CA ARG A 204 -4.40 9.44 10.28
C ARG A 204 -5.68 9.09 11.01
N TYR A 205 -6.75 9.84 10.78
CA TYR A 205 -8.05 9.57 11.40
C TYR A 205 -8.58 8.17 11.04
N LEU A 206 -8.54 7.79 9.75
CA LEU A 206 -8.97 6.47 9.30
C LEU A 206 -8.12 5.35 9.92
N MET A 207 -6.79 5.56 10.04
CA MET A 207 -5.89 4.60 10.68
C MET A 207 -6.15 4.46 12.19
N THR A 208 -6.40 5.57 12.88
CA THR A 208 -6.76 5.57 14.31
C THR A 208 -8.09 4.84 14.53
N LEU A 209 -9.12 5.19 13.78
CA LEU A 209 -10.43 4.55 13.90
C LEU A 209 -10.40 3.04 13.60
N ARG A 210 -9.55 2.64 12.63
CA ARG A 210 -9.31 1.22 12.36
C ARG A 210 -8.62 0.52 13.52
N LEU A 211 -7.61 1.15 14.12
CA LEU A 211 -6.90 0.61 15.28
C LEU A 211 -7.84 0.45 16.48
N ASP A 212 -8.67 1.45 16.75
CA ASP A 212 -9.66 1.40 17.83
C ASP A 212 -10.64 0.25 17.64
N ALA A 213 -11.15 0.05 16.42
CA ALA A 213 -12.02 -1.08 16.09
C ALA A 213 -11.31 -2.43 16.28
N GLN A 214 -10.04 -2.54 15.88
CA GLN A 214 -9.24 -3.76 16.07
C GLN A 214 -8.99 -4.09 17.55
N ILE A 215 -8.75 -3.06 18.37
CA ILE A 215 -8.56 -3.22 19.82
C ILE A 215 -9.89 -3.66 20.48
N ALA A 216 -10.99 -3.02 20.10
CA ALA A 216 -12.30 -3.32 20.65
C ALA A 216 -12.75 -4.76 20.32
N GLU A 217 -12.58 -5.19 19.07
CA GLU A 217 -12.97 -6.51 18.61
C GLU A 217 -11.89 -7.59 18.83
N LYS A 218 -10.68 -7.22 19.24
CA LYS A 218 -9.50 -8.10 19.36
C LYS A 218 -9.23 -8.91 18.08
N ALA A 219 -9.51 -8.32 16.92
CA ALA A 219 -9.46 -8.96 15.61
C ALA A 219 -8.88 -8.01 14.55
N ALA A 220 -8.34 -8.59 13.47
CA ALA A 220 -7.81 -7.81 12.33
C ALA A 220 -8.96 -7.28 11.45
N THR A 221 -9.85 -6.48 12.02
CA THR A 221 -10.98 -5.87 11.30
C THR A 221 -10.63 -4.54 10.66
N SER A 222 -11.37 -4.15 9.64
CA SER A 222 -11.42 -2.78 9.09
C SER A 222 -12.87 -2.27 8.99
N LEU A 223 -13.80 -3.01 9.57
CA LEU A 223 -15.21 -2.67 9.57
C LEU A 223 -15.54 -1.78 10.78
N VAL A 224 -16.25 -0.70 10.52
CA VAL A 224 -16.77 0.21 11.56
C VAL A 224 -18.25 0.48 11.28
N ARG A 225 -19.07 0.44 12.33
CA ARG A 225 -20.50 0.74 12.26
C ARG A 225 -20.73 2.23 12.57
N PRO A 226 -21.12 3.05 11.59
CA PRO A 226 -21.35 4.47 11.84
C PRO A 226 -22.42 4.75 12.91
N GLY A 227 -23.34 3.81 13.13
CA GLY A 227 -24.37 3.92 14.18
C GLY A 227 -23.81 3.85 15.60
N GLU A 228 -22.64 3.27 15.80
CA GLU A 228 -21.96 3.16 17.10
C GLU A 228 -21.03 4.35 17.39
N LEU A 229 -20.75 5.18 16.37
CA LEU A 229 -19.94 6.38 16.51
C LEU A 229 -20.75 7.55 17.05
N THR A 230 -20.09 8.45 17.77
CA THR A 230 -20.64 9.76 18.11
C THR A 230 -20.93 10.58 16.85
N THR A 231 -21.73 11.63 16.95
CA THR A 231 -22.04 12.51 15.83
C THR A 231 -20.75 13.12 15.25
N MET A 232 -19.82 13.57 16.11
CA MET A 232 -18.56 14.17 15.68
C MET A 232 -17.67 13.17 14.95
N GLU A 233 -17.51 11.96 15.47
CA GLU A 233 -16.71 10.90 14.80
C GLU A 233 -17.31 10.52 13.45
N ARG A 234 -18.62 10.47 13.34
CA ARG A 234 -19.34 10.19 12.10
C ARG A 234 -19.16 11.29 11.05
N ASP A 235 -19.16 12.53 11.48
CA ASP A 235 -18.90 13.67 10.60
C ASP A 235 -17.45 13.67 10.12
N LEU A 236 -16.47 13.44 11.01
CA LEU A 236 -15.06 13.27 10.63
C LEU A 236 -14.85 12.08 9.68
N LEU A 237 -15.54 10.96 9.90
CA LEU A 237 -15.46 9.80 8.99
C LEU A 237 -15.97 10.14 7.59
N ARG A 238 -17.07 10.87 7.51
CA ARG A 238 -17.63 11.34 6.24
C ARG A 238 -16.66 12.27 5.52
N ASP A 239 -16.08 13.22 6.24
CA ASP A 239 -15.11 14.18 5.69
C ASP A 239 -13.82 13.45 5.22
N ALA A 240 -13.32 12.49 5.99
CA ALA A 240 -12.17 11.69 5.59
C ALA A 240 -12.42 10.90 4.29
N PHE A 241 -13.61 10.33 4.11
CA PHE A 241 -13.97 9.69 2.85
C PHE A 241 -14.13 10.69 1.69
N GLN A 242 -14.60 11.91 1.93
CA GLN A 242 -14.64 12.97 0.91
C GLN A 242 -13.23 13.34 0.43
N ILE A 243 -12.29 13.46 1.36
CA ILE A 243 -10.89 13.73 1.03
C ILE A 243 -10.28 12.57 0.23
N ALA A 244 -10.55 11.32 0.61
CA ALA A 244 -10.14 10.15 -0.16
C ALA A 244 -10.73 10.15 -1.58
N LYS A 245 -12.01 10.52 -1.73
CA LYS A 245 -12.67 10.68 -3.03
C LYS A 245 -12.03 11.78 -3.86
N ARG A 246 -11.71 12.93 -3.25
CA ARG A 246 -11.01 14.05 -3.93
C ARG A 246 -9.63 13.61 -4.42
N LEU A 247 -8.86 12.86 -3.63
CA LEU A 247 -7.59 12.30 -4.09
C LEU A 247 -7.78 11.37 -5.29
N ARG A 248 -8.78 10.49 -5.26
CA ARG A 248 -9.11 9.62 -6.40
C ARG A 248 -9.33 10.43 -7.68
N GLU A 249 -10.05 11.55 -7.63
CA GLU A 249 -10.27 12.42 -8.77
C GLU A 249 -8.97 13.10 -9.25
N VAL A 250 -8.07 13.45 -8.34
CA VAL A 250 -6.72 13.95 -8.68
C VAL A 250 -5.94 12.89 -9.44
N VAL A 251 -5.90 11.66 -8.93
CA VAL A 251 -5.21 10.52 -9.57
C VAL A 251 -5.80 10.20 -10.93
N ARG A 252 -7.14 10.12 -11.04
CA ARG A 252 -7.85 9.88 -12.30
C ARG A 252 -7.50 10.92 -13.37
N ARG A 253 -7.47 12.18 -13.00
CA ARG A 253 -7.09 13.26 -13.93
C ARG A 253 -5.62 13.19 -14.31
N ARG A 254 -4.73 12.95 -13.32
CA ARG A 254 -3.29 12.91 -13.57
C ARG A 254 -2.90 11.80 -14.54
N PHE A 255 -3.49 10.63 -14.41
CA PHE A 255 -3.18 9.46 -15.23
C PHE A 255 -4.19 9.19 -16.35
N ASN A 256 -5.12 10.11 -16.63
CA ASN A 256 -6.14 9.97 -17.69
C ASN A 256 -6.94 8.66 -17.61
N LEU A 257 -7.30 8.21 -16.40
CA LEU A 257 -7.92 6.90 -16.19
C LEU A 257 -9.30 6.73 -16.85
N ALA A 258 -9.93 7.80 -17.32
CA ALA A 258 -11.19 7.75 -18.07
C ALA A 258 -11.00 7.19 -19.50
N MET A 259 -9.76 7.08 -19.99
CA MET A 259 -9.43 6.56 -21.32
C MET A 259 -9.10 5.06 -21.31
N PHE A 260 -9.01 4.45 -20.15
CA PHE A 260 -8.73 3.04 -19.90
C PHE A 260 -9.93 2.41 -19.16
#